data_7d148e1e1ef04772cd16475916b8fedf
#
_entry.id   7d148e1e1ef04772cd16475916b8fedf
#
_cell.length_a   1.000
_cell.length_b   1.000
_cell.length_c   1.000
_cell.angle_alpha   90.00
_cell.angle_beta   90.00
_cell.angle_gamma   90.00
#
_symmetry.space_group_name_H-M   'P 1'
#
loop_
_entity.id
_entity.type
_entity.pdbx_description
1 polymer ?
#
loop_
_entity_poly.entity_id
_entity_poly.type
_entity_poly.pdbx_seq_one_letter_code
_entity_poly.pdbx_strand_id
1 'polypeptide(L)'
;SARAANKLAEEGLELLLVSDADILGSYIAEDMVNTETGEIFVEAGDELTEDVLEILKTTGVKALNILDIDPATGIGPYMRTTLAVDKNDSREQALVDIYRVMRPGEPPTADTAEAMFQGLFFDAERYDLSAVGRVKMNMRLDLDAPDDMRTLRKEDILAVLKTLVGLRDGRGEIDDIDNLGNRRVRSVGEL
;
A
#
# COMPACT_ATOMS: atom_id res chain seq x y z
N SER A 1 -11.82 18.09 -15.01
CA SER A 1 -11.34 18.48 -13.68
C SER A 1 -11.79 17.45 -12.64
N ALA A 2 -11.04 17.27 -11.55
CA ALA A 2 -11.36 16.32 -10.48
C ALA A 2 -12.81 16.46 -9.96
N ARG A 3 -13.31 17.70 -9.87
CA ARG A 3 -14.71 17.95 -9.47
C ARG A 3 -15.73 17.38 -10.47
N ALA A 4 -15.43 17.41 -11.76
CA ALA A 4 -16.31 16.84 -12.78
C ALA A 4 -16.26 15.31 -12.74
N ALA A 5 -15.10 14.71 -12.50
CA ALA A 5 -14.93 13.26 -12.35
C ALA A 5 -15.70 12.74 -11.13
N ASN A 6 -15.57 13.40 -9.97
CA ASN A 6 -16.32 13.03 -8.76
C ASN A 6 -17.83 13.10 -8.98
N LYS A 7 -18.31 14.15 -9.66
CA LYS A 7 -19.75 14.27 -9.96
C LYS A 7 -20.24 13.14 -10.88
N LEU A 8 -19.47 12.78 -11.90
CA LEU A 8 -19.81 11.67 -12.80
C LEU A 8 -19.79 10.32 -12.07
N ALA A 9 -18.86 10.12 -11.13
CA ALA A 9 -18.82 8.92 -10.28
C ALA A 9 -20.05 8.87 -9.34
N GLU A 10 -20.47 9.98 -8.76
CA GLU A 10 -21.70 10.08 -7.96
C GLU A 10 -22.96 9.80 -8.81
N GLU A 11 -22.94 10.12 -10.09
CA GLU A 11 -24.00 9.82 -11.06
C GLU A 11 -23.96 8.36 -11.56
N GLY A 12 -23.01 7.54 -11.07
CA GLY A 12 -22.90 6.11 -11.37
C GLY A 12 -22.10 5.78 -12.64
N LEU A 13 -21.23 6.68 -13.09
CA LEU A 13 -20.33 6.39 -14.18
C LEU A 13 -19.17 5.52 -13.69
N GLU A 14 -19.14 4.27 -14.12
CA GLU A 14 -18.11 3.29 -13.76
C GLU A 14 -17.01 3.16 -14.83
N LEU A 15 -17.33 3.44 -16.09
CA LEU A 15 -16.43 3.26 -17.22
C LEU A 15 -16.32 4.52 -18.06
N LEU A 16 -15.11 4.87 -18.47
CA LEU A 16 -14.83 5.94 -19.42
C LEU A 16 -14.36 5.34 -20.74
N LEU A 17 -14.91 5.86 -21.84
CA LEU A 17 -14.38 5.58 -23.17
C LEU A 17 -13.18 6.51 -23.41
N VAL A 18 -12.01 5.93 -23.61
CA VAL A 18 -10.74 6.63 -23.79
C VAL A 18 -10.09 6.20 -25.11
N SER A 19 -9.24 7.06 -25.67
CA SER A 19 -8.43 6.67 -26.83
C SER A 19 -7.16 5.93 -26.37
N ASP A 20 -6.57 5.15 -27.25
CA ASP A 20 -5.31 4.44 -26.98
C ASP A 20 -4.21 5.41 -26.52
N ALA A 21 -4.12 6.57 -27.14
CA ALA A 21 -3.12 7.58 -26.82
C ALA A 21 -3.26 8.14 -25.40
N ASP A 22 -4.47 8.15 -24.84
CA ASP A 22 -4.73 8.69 -23.49
C ASP A 22 -4.32 7.71 -22.39
N ILE A 23 -4.25 6.40 -22.69
CA ILE A 23 -3.92 5.36 -21.71
C ILE A 23 -2.49 4.83 -21.84
N LEU A 24 -1.80 5.11 -22.92
CA LEU A 24 -0.39 4.74 -23.08
C LEU A 24 0.47 5.39 -21.99
N GLY A 25 1.35 4.59 -21.36
CA GLY A 25 2.18 5.02 -20.24
C GLY A 25 1.47 4.99 -18.87
N SER A 26 0.20 4.60 -18.81
CA SER A 26 -0.50 4.30 -17.56
C SER A 26 -0.07 2.93 -17.03
N TYR A 27 -0.36 2.68 -15.74
CA TYR A 27 -0.03 1.40 -15.10
C TYR A 27 -1.30 0.60 -14.83
N ILE A 28 -1.25 -0.70 -15.12
CA ILE A 28 -2.37 -1.62 -14.93
C ILE A 28 -2.57 -1.91 -13.45
N ALA A 29 -3.82 -1.86 -12.99
CA ALA A 29 -4.14 -2.03 -11.57
C ALA A 29 -4.33 -3.47 -11.12
N GLU A 30 -4.64 -4.40 -12.05
CA GLU A 30 -4.99 -5.79 -11.76
C GLU A 30 -4.33 -6.73 -12.75
N ASP A 31 -4.03 -7.97 -12.31
CA ASP A 31 -3.51 -9.01 -13.19
C ASP A 31 -4.56 -9.36 -14.27
N MET A 32 -4.11 -9.38 -15.51
CA MET A 32 -4.96 -9.75 -16.63
C MET A 32 -4.73 -11.23 -16.96
N VAL A 33 -5.73 -12.03 -16.65
CA VAL A 33 -5.68 -13.50 -16.79
C VAL A 33 -6.51 -13.94 -18.00
N ASN A 34 -5.96 -14.82 -18.80
CA ASN A 34 -6.74 -15.50 -19.83
C ASN A 34 -7.76 -16.44 -19.17
N THR A 35 -9.03 -16.16 -19.36
CA THR A 35 -10.13 -16.93 -18.76
C THR A 35 -10.22 -18.37 -19.24
N GLU A 36 -9.62 -18.70 -20.40
CA GLU A 36 -9.64 -20.04 -20.97
C GLU A 36 -8.43 -20.88 -20.53
N THR A 37 -7.24 -20.26 -20.45
CA THR A 37 -5.99 -20.96 -20.14
C THR A 37 -5.55 -20.78 -18.69
N GLY A 38 -6.02 -19.73 -18.00
CA GLY A 38 -5.57 -19.35 -16.67
C GLY A 38 -4.17 -18.68 -16.66
N GLU A 39 -3.62 -18.39 -17.82
CA GLU A 39 -2.30 -17.76 -17.96
C GLU A 39 -2.41 -16.25 -17.77
N ILE A 40 -1.51 -15.68 -16.94
CA ILE A 40 -1.38 -14.24 -16.75
C ILE A 40 -0.60 -13.71 -17.95
N PHE A 41 -1.20 -12.82 -18.72
CA PHE A 41 -0.54 -12.21 -19.87
C PHE A 41 -0.06 -10.77 -19.61
N VAL A 42 -0.57 -10.11 -18.57
CA VAL A 42 -0.10 -8.82 -18.05
C VAL A 42 -0.28 -8.80 -16.55
N GLU A 43 0.74 -8.38 -15.81
CA GLU A 43 0.72 -8.31 -14.36
C GLU A 43 0.29 -6.92 -13.85
N ALA A 44 -0.27 -6.88 -12.66
CA ALA A 44 -0.58 -5.63 -11.97
C ALA A 44 0.68 -4.79 -11.76
N GLY A 45 0.63 -3.52 -12.13
CA GLY A 45 1.77 -2.61 -12.07
C GLY A 45 2.59 -2.55 -13.35
N ASP A 46 2.29 -3.34 -14.36
CA ASP A 46 2.91 -3.21 -15.66
C ASP A 46 2.50 -1.91 -16.36
N GLU A 47 3.45 -1.33 -17.08
CA GLU A 47 3.22 -0.14 -17.89
C GLU A 47 2.50 -0.51 -19.19
N LEU A 48 1.46 0.22 -19.52
CA LEU A 48 0.70 0.02 -20.73
C LEU A 48 1.49 0.58 -21.93
N THR A 49 2.28 -0.30 -22.54
CA THR A 49 3.01 -0.05 -23.80
C THR A 49 2.15 -0.36 -25.02
N GLU A 50 2.62 0.02 -26.21
CA GLU A 50 1.92 -0.33 -27.46
C GLU A 50 1.77 -1.86 -27.64
N ASP A 51 2.82 -2.63 -27.29
CA ASP A 51 2.82 -4.10 -27.37
C ASP A 51 1.78 -4.72 -26.41
N VAL A 52 1.72 -4.22 -25.17
CA VAL A 52 0.74 -4.66 -24.17
C VAL A 52 -0.68 -4.32 -24.63
N LEU A 53 -0.87 -3.15 -25.22
CA LEU A 53 -2.18 -2.73 -25.76
C LEU A 53 -2.65 -3.62 -26.91
N GLU A 54 -1.74 -4.05 -27.79
CA GLU A 54 -2.05 -5.00 -28.85
C GLU A 54 -2.47 -6.37 -28.29
N ILE A 55 -1.78 -6.87 -27.27
CA ILE A 55 -2.15 -8.11 -26.58
C ILE A 55 -3.56 -7.98 -25.97
N LEU A 56 -3.85 -6.89 -25.28
CA LEU A 56 -5.17 -6.64 -24.68
C LEU A 56 -6.29 -6.59 -25.72
N LYS A 57 -6.06 -5.97 -26.87
CA LYS A 57 -7.02 -5.92 -27.98
C LYS A 57 -7.27 -7.28 -28.62
N THR A 58 -6.20 -8.07 -28.82
CA THR A 58 -6.33 -9.41 -29.42
C THR A 58 -7.04 -10.39 -28.49
N THR A 59 -6.89 -10.24 -27.17
CA THR A 59 -7.59 -11.03 -26.16
C THR A 59 -9.02 -10.57 -25.90
N GLY A 60 -9.46 -9.47 -26.55
CA GLY A 60 -10.84 -9.00 -26.49
C GLY A 60 -11.22 -8.30 -25.18
N VAL A 61 -10.24 -7.79 -24.44
CA VAL A 61 -10.47 -7.00 -23.22
C VAL A 61 -11.19 -5.71 -23.58
N LYS A 62 -12.32 -5.44 -22.93
CA LYS A 62 -13.18 -4.27 -23.21
C LYS A 62 -13.05 -3.17 -22.16
N ALA A 63 -12.61 -3.52 -20.97
CA ALA A 63 -12.42 -2.59 -19.86
C ALA A 63 -11.13 -2.92 -19.14
N LEU A 64 -10.43 -1.89 -18.69
CA LEU A 64 -9.14 -1.98 -18.03
C LEU A 64 -9.15 -1.08 -16.79
N ASN A 65 -8.72 -1.62 -15.66
CA ASN A 65 -8.47 -0.84 -14.46
C ASN A 65 -7.01 -0.34 -14.49
N ILE A 66 -6.84 0.97 -14.40
CA ILE A 66 -5.53 1.62 -14.35
C ILE A 66 -5.31 2.26 -13.01
N LEU A 67 -4.04 2.37 -12.59
CA LEU A 67 -3.67 3.11 -11.38
C LEU A 67 -3.84 4.61 -11.62
N ASP A 68 -4.41 5.29 -10.62
CA ASP A 68 -4.57 6.77 -10.63
C ASP A 68 -3.20 7.43 -10.38
N ILE A 69 -2.36 7.42 -11.40
CA ILE A 69 -1.03 8.04 -11.40
C ILE A 69 -1.02 9.06 -12.53
N ASP A 70 -0.96 10.35 -12.16
CA ASP A 70 -0.90 11.44 -13.13
C ASP A 70 0.51 12.05 -13.18
N PRO A 71 1.29 11.75 -14.24
CA PRO A 71 2.64 12.29 -14.39
C PRO A 71 2.69 13.83 -14.44
N ALA A 72 1.59 14.47 -14.87
CA ALA A 72 1.52 15.94 -14.98
C ALA A 72 1.44 16.61 -13.60
N THR A 73 0.94 15.93 -12.58
CA THR A 73 0.87 16.44 -11.21
C THR A 73 2.11 16.10 -10.38
N GLY A 74 3.09 15.39 -10.95
CA GLY A 74 4.29 14.93 -10.25
C GLY A 74 4.07 13.71 -9.36
N ILE A 75 2.92 13.07 -9.45
CA ILE A 75 2.62 11.80 -8.80
C ILE A 75 3.40 10.71 -9.53
N GLY A 76 4.17 9.94 -8.78
CA GLY A 76 4.97 8.86 -9.34
C GLY A 76 4.48 7.47 -8.91
N PRO A 77 4.86 6.40 -9.63
CA PRO A 77 4.50 5.03 -9.32
C PRO A 77 5.35 4.46 -8.16
N TYR A 78 5.34 5.14 -7.00
CA TYR A 78 6.26 4.84 -5.89
C TYR A 78 6.15 3.40 -5.38
N MET A 79 4.92 2.91 -5.18
CA MET A 79 4.69 1.54 -4.71
C MET A 79 5.11 0.52 -5.76
N ARG A 80 4.74 0.74 -7.02
CA ARG A 80 5.17 -0.10 -8.15
C ARG A 80 6.69 -0.18 -8.23
N THR A 81 7.38 0.98 -8.16
CA THR A 81 8.84 1.03 -8.20
C THR A 81 9.46 0.32 -7.01
N THR A 82 8.88 0.42 -5.82
CA THR A 82 9.33 -0.29 -4.62
C THR A 82 9.17 -1.80 -4.78
N LEU A 83 8.02 -2.25 -5.28
CA LEU A 83 7.76 -3.68 -5.52
C LEU A 83 8.65 -4.25 -6.63
N ALA A 84 8.93 -3.49 -7.67
CA ALA A 84 9.82 -3.93 -8.77
C ALA A 84 11.29 -4.13 -8.31
N VAL A 85 11.71 -3.47 -7.24
CA VAL A 85 13.06 -3.64 -6.65
C VAL A 85 13.09 -4.75 -5.59
N ASP A 86 11.93 -5.15 -5.09
CA ASP A 86 11.83 -6.25 -4.12
C ASP A 86 12.25 -7.57 -4.79
N LYS A 87 13.14 -8.28 -4.12
CA LYS A 87 13.69 -9.57 -4.59
C LYS A 87 12.96 -10.78 -4.00
N ASN A 88 11.98 -10.52 -3.15
CA ASN A 88 11.28 -11.56 -2.43
C ASN A 88 10.00 -11.96 -3.18
N ASP A 89 9.99 -13.18 -3.70
CA ASP A 89 8.85 -13.74 -4.43
C ASP A 89 7.84 -14.46 -3.52
N SER A 90 8.16 -14.57 -2.24
CA SER A 90 7.28 -15.25 -1.27
C SER A 90 7.31 -14.60 0.11
N ARG A 91 6.22 -14.80 0.87
CA ARG A 91 6.11 -14.36 2.25
C ARG A 91 7.24 -14.90 3.13
N GLU A 92 7.65 -16.14 2.91
CA GLU A 92 8.71 -16.80 3.70
C GLU A 92 10.07 -16.15 3.46
N GLN A 93 10.39 -15.82 2.22
CA GLN A 93 11.62 -15.11 1.88
C GLN A 93 11.64 -13.72 2.51
N ALA A 94 10.53 -12.99 2.42
CA ALA A 94 10.41 -11.67 3.03
C ALA A 94 10.62 -11.71 4.55
N LEU A 95 10.04 -12.69 5.25
CA LEU A 95 10.23 -12.88 6.70
C LEU A 95 11.69 -13.17 7.05
N VAL A 96 12.35 -14.02 6.26
CA VAL A 96 13.76 -14.36 6.43
C VAL A 96 14.64 -13.12 6.23
N ASP A 97 14.35 -12.30 5.23
CA ASP A 97 15.12 -11.08 4.97
C ASP A 97 14.89 -10.02 6.04
N ILE A 98 13.67 -9.85 6.53
CA ILE A 98 13.38 -8.99 7.69
C ILE A 98 14.17 -9.49 8.92
N TYR A 99 14.18 -10.80 9.16
CA TYR A 99 14.94 -11.36 10.28
C TYR A 99 16.43 -11.08 10.18
N ARG A 100 17.03 -11.23 8.99
CA ARG A 100 18.46 -10.94 8.76
C ARG A 100 18.83 -9.49 9.03
N VAL A 101 17.94 -8.56 8.66
CA VAL A 101 18.14 -7.14 8.92
C VAL A 101 18.05 -6.82 10.41
N MET A 102 17.09 -7.42 11.11
CA MET A 102 16.85 -7.17 12.53
C MET A 102 17.86 -7.88 13.45
N ARG A 103 18.37 -9.04 13.04
CA ARG A 103 19.33 -9.87 13.78
C ARG A 103 20.50 -10.31 12.89
N PRO A 104 21.39 -9.40 12.55
CA PRO A 104 22.54 -9.73 11.73
C PRO A 104 23.44 -10.76 12.43
N GLY A 105 23.84 -11.79 11.68
CA GLY A 105 24.75 -12.85 12.16
C GLY A 105 24.05 -14.09 12.74
N GLU A 106 22.75 -14.07 12.96
CA GLU A 106 21.99 -15.26 13.33
C GLU A 106 21.41 -15.96 12.09
N PRO A 107 21.56 -17.30 11.96
CA PRO A 107 20.94 -18.02 10.86
C PRO A 107 19.41 -18.08 11.05
N PRO A 108 18.62 -17.55 10.10
CA PRO A 108 17.17 -17.57 10.21
C PRO A 108 16.60 -18.95 9.93
N THR A 109 15.61 -19.38 10.73
CA THR A 109 14.68 -20.45 10.39
C THR A 109 13.31 -19.83 10.11
N ALA A 110 12.45 -20.52 9.35
CA ALA A 110 11.12 -20.02 9.05
C ALA A 110 10.32 -19.70 10.32
N ASP A 111 10.37 -20.61 11.31
CA ASP A 111 9.64 -20.45 12.58
C ASP A 111 10.15 -19.27 13.41
N THR A 112 11.48 -19.09 13.48
CA THR A 112 12.07 -17.97 14.23
C THR A 112 11.82 -16.64 13.58
N ALA A 113 11.82 -16.58 12.26
CA ALA A 113 11.51 -15.37 11.50
C ALA A 113 10.03 -14.98 11.65
N GLU A 114 9.12 -15.95 11.57
CA GLU A 114 7.69 -15.74 11.81
C GLU A 114 7.42 -15.27 13.24
N ALA A 115 7.96 -15.95 14.24
CA ALA A 115 7.77 -15.59 15.64
C ALA A 115 8.32 -14.19 15.97
N MET A 116 9.46 -13.83 15.38
CA MET A 116 10.02 -12.48 15.52
C MET A 116 9.09 -11.45 14.89
N PHE A 117 8.64 -11.68 13.67
CA PHE A 117 7.77 -10.73 12.94
C PHE A 117 6.44 -10.53 13.67
N GLN A 118 5.81 -11.61 14.17
CA GLN A 118 4.60 -11.51 14.96
C GLN A 118 4.82 -10.70 16.24
N GLY A 119 5.95 -10.92 16.91
CA GLY A 119 6.30 -10.19 18.12
C GLY A 119 6.61 -8.71 17.94
N LEU A 120 6.88 -8.25 16.69
CA LEU A 120 7.19 -6.83 16.44
C LEU A 120 5.98 -5.91 16.65
N PHE A 121 4.78 -6.33 16.20
CA PHE A 121 3.62 -5.43 16.16
C PHE A 121 2.29 -6.08 16.54
N PHE A 122 2.21 -7.42 16.51
CA PHE A 122 0.93 -8.15 16.60
C PHE A 122 0.75 -8.91 17.93
N ASP A 123 1.80 -9.02 18.72
CA ASP A 123 1.78 -9.71 20.01
C ASP A 123 1.56 -8.71 21.15
N ALA A 124 0.46 -8.86 21.87
CA ALA A 124 0.08 -8.00 22.98
C ALA A 124 1.03 -8.04 24.18
N GLU A 125 1.85 -9.10 24.31
CA GLU A 125 2.86 -9.21 25.37
C GLU A 125 4.13 -8.40 25.05
N ARG A 126 4.37 -8.14 23.76
CA ARG A 126 5.61 -7.52 23.27
C ARG A 126 5.42 -6.12 22.70
N TYR A 127 4.21 -5.81 22.23
CA TYR A 127 3.88 -4.54 21.61
C TYR A 127 2.66 -3.90 22.25
N ASP A 128 2.77 -2.62 22.53
CA ASP A 128 1.70 -1.82 23.13
C ASP A 128 1.66 -0.42 22.51
N LEU A 129 0.67 -0.20 21.67
CA LEU A 129 0.39 1.12 21.09
C LEU A 129 -0.15 2.12 22.13
N SER A 130 -0.66 1.64 23.25
CA SER A 130 -1.48 2.35 24.24
C SER A 130 -2.87 2.76 23.69
N ALA A 131 -3.82 2.98 24.59
CA ALA A 131 -5.16 3.45 24.19
C ALA A 131 -5.09 4.84 23.53
N VAL A 132 -4.24 5.73 24.04
CA VAL A 132 -4.03 7.06 23.44
C VAL A 132 -3.44 6.97 22.05
N GLY A 133 -2.47 6.07 21.84
CA GLY A 133 -1.90 5.83 20.53
C GLY A 133 -2.93 5.29 19.54
N ARG A 134 -3.79 4.37 19.97
CA ARG A 134 -4.87 3.81 19.14
C ARG A 134 -5.86 4.90 18.72
N VAL A 135 -6.36 5.69 19.65
CA VAL A 135 -7.30 6.79 19.34
C VAL A 135 -6.68 7.80 18.37
N LYS A 136 -5.42 8.20 18.60
CA LYS A 136 -4.72 9.11 17.67
C LYS A 136 -4.54 8.51 16.27
N MET A 137 -4.18 7.23 16.19
CA MET A 137 -4.04 6.52 14.92
C MET A 137 -5.38 6.43 14.18
N ASN A 138 -6.45 6.07 14.88
CA ASN A 138 -7.80 6.01 14.31
C ASN A 138 -8.20 7.37 13.73
N MET A 139 -8.02 8.43 14.49
CA MET A 139 -8.36 9.79 14.03
C MET A 139 -7.50 10.26 12.84
N ARG A 140 -6.22 9.92 12.85
CA ARG A 140 -5.29 10.38 11.80
C ARG A 140 -5.46 9.64 10.49
N LEU A 141 -5.77 8.35 10.55
CA LEU A 141 -5.83 7.45 9.40
C LEU A 141 -7.26 7.11 8.99
N ASP A 142 -8.26 7.71 9.65
CA ASP A 142 -9.68 7.42 9.42
C ASP A 142 -10.01 5.93 9.54
N LEU A 143 -9.59 5.34 10.68
CA LEU A 143 -9.76 3.93 10.98
C LEU A 143 -10.86 3.71 12.00
N ASP A 144 -11.63 2.64 11.81
CA ASP A 144 -12.65 2.17 12.73
C ASP A 144 -12.17 0.95 13.54
N ALA A 145 -11.08 1.14 14.28
CA ALA A 145 -10.57 0.11 15.19
C ALA A 145 -11.03 0.37 16.62
N PRO A 146 -11.34 -0.68 17.41
CA PRO A 146 -11.68 -0.52 18.83
C PRO A 146 -10.57 0.22 19.59
N ASP A 147 -10.94 1.17 20.44
CA ASP A 147 -9.98 2.01 21.20
C ASP A 147 -9.15 1.22 22.23
N ASP A 148 -9.61 0.05 22.62
CA ASP A 148 -8.93 -0.88 23.52
C ASP A 148 -7.93 -1.79 22.80
N MET A 149 -7.93 -1.80 21.47
CA MET A 149 -7.00 -2.58 20.67
C MET A 149 -5.59 -1.96 20.70
N ARG A 150 -4.67 -2.60 21.40
CA ARG A 150 -3.31 -2.09 21.66
C ARG A 150 -2.22 -2.64 20.73
N THR A 151 -2.55 -3.60 19.88
CA THR A 151 -1.66 -4.14 18.83
C THR A 151 -2.03 -3.59 17.48
N LEU A 152 -1.11 -3.65 16.52
CA LEU A 152 -1.41 -3.27 15.13
C LEU A 152 -2.20 -4.37 14.42
N ARG A 153 -2.95 -3.97 13.40
CA ARG A 153 -3.61 -4.83 12.41
C ARG A 153 -2.94 -4.65 11.05
N LYS A 154 -3.22 -5.54 10.12
CA LYS A 154 -2.76 -5.40 8.73
C LYS A 154 -3.33 -4.14 8.07
N GLU A 155 -4.60 -3.83 8.35
CA GLU A 155 -5.30 -2.64 7.86
C GLU A 155 -4.62 -1.35 8.33
N ASP A 156 -4.10 -1.33 9.56
CA ASP A 156 -3.38 -0.18 10.11
C ASP A 156 -2.10 0.10 9.29
N ILE A 157 -1.35 -0.96 8.95
CA ILE A 157 -0.14 -0.85 8.13
C ILE A 157 -0.47 -0.33 6.72
N LEU A 158 -1.53 -0.87 6.10
CA LEU A 158 -1.99 -0.40 4.79
C LEU A 158 -2.42 1.07 4.81
N ALA A 159 -3.14 1.49 5.86
CA ALA A 159 -3.56 2.87 6.01
C ALA A 159 -2.36 3.83 6.21
N VAL A 160 -1.34 3.41 6.97
CA VAL A 160 -0.08 4.16 7.11
C VAL A 160 0.60 4.31 5.76
N LEU A 161 0.75 3.23 4.99
CA LEU A 161 1.36 3.28 3.65
C LEU A 161 0.57 4.19 2.71
N LYS A 162 -0.76 4.10 2.69
CA LYS A 162 -1.63 4.98 1.91
C LYS A 162 -1.41 6.44 2.26
N THR A 163 -1.33 6.75 3.56
CA THR A 163 -1.09 8.12 4.05
C THR A 163 0.29 8.62 3.65
N LEU A 164 1.35 7.79 3.78
CA LEU A 164 2.70 8.16 3.38
C LEU A 164 2.81 8.46 1.88
N VAL A 165 2.18 7.65 1.04
CA VAL A 165 2.11 7.90 -0.41
C VAL A 165 1.35 9.20 -0.68
N GLY A 166 0.21 9.42 -0.01
CA GLY A 166 -0.55 10.66 -0.13
C GLY A 166 0.24 11.91 0.26
N LEU A 167 0.99 11.85 1.37
CA LEU A 167 1.88 12.95 1.79
C LEU A 167 2.97 13.23 0.75
N ARG A 168 3.54 12.20 0.14
CA ARG A 168 4.52 12.34 -0.93
C ARG A 168 3.92 13.01 -2.18
N ASP A 169 2.65 12.75 -2.45
CA ASP A 169 1.89 13.38 -3.52
C ASP A 169 1.38 14.80 -3.15
N GLY A 170 1.78 15.34 -2.00
CA GLY A 170 1.35 16.65 -1.51
C GLY A 170 -0.08 16.69 -0.98
N ARG A 171 -0.69 15.52 -0.70
CA ARG A 171 -2.01 15.42 -0.09
C ARG A 171 -1.87 15.30 1.43
N GLY A 172 -2.46 16.24 2.17
CA GLY A 172 -2.41 16.29 3.62
C GLY A 172 -1.26 17.12 4.15
N GLU A 173 -1.11 17.12 5.46
CA GLU A 173 -0.10 17.91 6.18
C GLU A 173 0.82 16.98 6.98
N ILE A 174 2.10 17.34 7.04
CA ILE A 174 3.08 16.64 7.88
C ILE A 174 2.89 17.10 9.30
N ASP A 175 2.84 16.15 10.24
CA ASP A 175 2.72 16.47 11.67
C ASP A 175 4.00 17.15 12.18
N ASP A 176 3.82 18.21 12.96
CA ASP A 176 4.93 18.87 13.65
C ASP A 176 5.44 17.95 14.78
N ILE A 177 6.65 17.43 14.62
CA ILE A 177 7.28 16.52 15.58
C ILE A 177 7.62 17.23 16.91
N ASP A 178 7.81 18.54 16.88
CA ASP A 178 8.16 19.34 18.07
C ASP A 178 6.92 19.71 18.91
N ASN A 179 5.73 19.54 18.36
CA ASN A 179 4.50 19.75 19.09
C ASN A 179 4.37 18.73 20.22
N LEU A 180 4.20 19.21 21.46
CA LEU A 180 4.06 18.36 22.65
C LEU A 180 2.89 17.38 22.58
N GLY A 181 1.85 17.69 21.81
CA GLY A 181 0.75 16.76 21.53
C GLY A 181 1.16 15.52 20.73
N ASN A 182 2.27 15.60 19.97
CA ASN A 182 2.80 14.51 19.13
C ASN A 182 3.94 13.74 19.81
N ARG A 183 4.39 14.22 20.98
CA ARG A 183 5.47 13.59 21.78
C ARG A 183 4.93 13.17 23.11
N ARG A 184 5.10 11.90 23.46
CA ARG A 184 4.82 11.40 24.81
C ARG A 184 6.12 11.04 25.52
N VAL A 185 6.36 11.68 26.66
CA VAL A 185 7.46 11.31 27.55
C VAL A 185 6.87 10.52 28.71
N ARG A 186 7.34 9.29 28.91
CA ARG A 186 7.00 8.51 30.11
C ARG A 186 7.83 8.99 31.28
N SER A 187 7.17 9.29 32.39
CA SER A 187 7.84 9.60 33.63
C SER A 187 8.31 8.33 34.35
N VAL A 188 9.25 8.49 35.32
CA VAL A 188 9.75 7.37 36.12
C VAL A 188 8.63 6.64 36.87
N GLY A 189 7.52 7.32 37.19
CA GLY A 189 6.36 6.72 37.84
C GLY A 189 5.42 5.92 36.91
N GLU A 190 5.66 5.97 35.60
CA GLU A 190 4.94 5.17 34.59
C GLU A 190 5.74 3.94 34.14
N LEU A 191 6.99 3.83 34.55
CA LEU A 191 7.87 2.68 34.30
C LEU A 191 7.81 1.71 35.46
#